data_4d4289db17b55d4dffaf8933469f249c
#
_entry.id   4d4289db17b55d4dffaf8933469f249c
#
_cell.length_a   1.000
_cell.length_b   1.000
_cell.length_c   1.000
_cell.angle_alpha   90.00
_cell.angle_beta   90.00
_cell.angle_gamma   90.00
#
_symmetry.space_group_name_H-M   'P 1'
#
loop_
_entity.id
_entity.type
_entity.pdbx_description
1 polymer ?
#
loop_
_entity_poly.entity_id
_entity_poly.type
_entity_poly.pdbx_seq_one_letter_code
_entity_poly.pdbx_strand_id
1 'polypeptide(L)'
;MNERVIVEYISVDKYINEQNPRISRKSVVTFDILRLIAAILVVFHHYLYSGIVDHYKGGIGEIFAGNFMFPDLIPYSWWGWIGVYIFFVISGFVIAMSAQGKSATDFAIGRFVRIYPALFVFATLAFVVLAAVSSVSGADLLWAWLRALTLVPRGPWIDGAIWTLTIEVLFYALIFMLIVANKQKLITTCTNAYLMLAAVFWLAVFAERYAGYHIVGLSFSQIASSYPAKFFLLTTGSFFALGIHLYEAYLKGYNVRRLFSIGASIAISVAALHAFAISSPAVTQFGQSPFVPVIAWLVAVAACLVAIPIERRHTPAKVYRQFGRRLGLITYPLYLINQITGAFLAYTLFKIGLPPFAAVIGGVGLILVISWLFAEFVEPVLRLNLEKACRLAVSPLTAEIAARGET
;
A
#
# COMPACT_ATOMS: atom_id res chain seq x y z
N MET A 1 5.15 17.08 -30.03
CA MET A 1 4.91 15.76 -29.38
C MET A 1 4.15 14.93 -30.40
N ASN A 2 4.77 13.84 -30.87
CA ASN A 2 4.37 13.15 -32.10
C ASN A 2 3.00 12.46 -31.96
N GLU A 3 2.09 12.72 -32.90
CA GLU A 3 0.76 12.05 -32.99
C GLU A 3 0.86 10.51 -32.99
N ARG A 4 1.97 9.95 -33.45
CA ARG A 4 2.23 8.49 -33.36
C ARG A 4 2.23 7.93 -31.94
N VAL A 5 2.73 8.68 -30.94
CA VAL A 5 2.76 8.23 -29.54
C VAL A 5 1.35 8.22 -28.94
N ILE A 6 0.50 9.18 -29.32
CA ILE A 6 -0.90 9.26 -28.86
C ILE A 6 -1.74 8.15 -29.50
N VAL A 7 -1.51 7.86 -30.78
CA VAL A 7 -2.23 6.80 -31.50
C VAL A 7 -1.83 5.41 -31.00
N GLU A 8 -0.56 5.20 -30.64
CA GLU A 8 -0.09 3.95 -30.04
C GLU A 8 -0.63 3.75 -28.61
N TYR A 9 -0.80 4.82 -27.86
CA TYR A 9 -1.40 4.81 -26.53
C TYR A 9 -2.89 4.43 -26.53
N ILE A 10 -3.65 4.96 -27.51
CA ILE A 10 -5.07 4.61 -27.74
C ILE A 10 -5.20 3.15 -28.21
N SER A 11 -4.23 2.66 -29.00
CA SER A 11 -4.23 1.27 -29.49
C SER A 11 -3.94 0.25 -28.38
N VAL A 12 -3.09 0.58 -27.40
CA VAL A 12 -2.76 -0.31 -26.27
C VAL A 12 -3.95 -0.49 -25.32
N ASP A 13 -4.66 0.59 -24.98
CA ASP A 13 -5.91 0.48 -24.20
C ASP A 13 -7.01 -0.28 -24.97
N LYS A 14 -7.06 -0.14 -26.27
CA LYS A 14 -7.99 -0.86 -27.16
C LYS A 14 -7.59 -2.34 -27.27
N TYR A 15 -6.31 -2.64 -27.43
CA TYR A 15 -5.78 -4.02 -27.50
C TYR A 15 -5.98 -4.79 -26.19
N ILE A 16 -5.79 -4.16 -25.03
CA ILE A 16 -6.04 -4.76 -23.71
C ILE A 16 -7.54 -5.01 -23.49
N ASN A 17 -8.42 -4.14 -24.02
CA ASN A 17 -9.86 -4.28 -23.88
C ASN A 17 -10.48 -5.26 -24.91
N GLU A 18 -9.89 -5.44 -26.07
CA GLU A 18 -10.39 -6.34 -27.12
C GLU A 18 -10.05 -7.82 -26.87
N GLN A 19 -8.96 -8.12 -26.18
CA GLN A 19 -8.58 -9.51 -25.88
C GLN A 19 -9.43 -10.20 -24.81
N ASN A 20 -10.22 -9.46 -24.02
CA ASN A 20 -11.13 -10.08 -23.05
C ASN A 20 -12.38 -9.23 -22.75
N PRO A 21 -13.37 -9.18 -23.65
CA PRO A 21 -14.57 -8.35 -23.50
C PRO A 21 -15.49 -8.79 -22.36
N ARG A 22 -15.28 -9.95 -21.74
CA ARG A 22 -16.12 -10.48 -20.65
C ARG A 22 -15.70 -10.04 -19.25
N ILE A 23 -14.50 -9.44 -19.09
CA ILE A 23 -14.06 -8.85 -17.84
C ILE A 23 -13.67 -7.39 -18.12
N SER A 24 -14.65 -6.56 -18.47
CA SER A 24 -14.50 -5.11 -18.28
C SER A 24 -14.15 -4.93 -16.82
N ARG A 25 -12.86 -4.62 -16.51
CA ARG A 25 -12.40 -4.31 -15.15
C ARG A 25 -13.17 -3.08 -14.68
N LYS A 26 -14.32 -3.31 -14.05
CA LYS A 26 -15.07 -2.23 -13.39
C LYS A 26 -14.22 -1.76 -12.23
N SER A 27 -13.45 -0.68 -12.40
CA SER A 27 -12.83 0.00 -11.28
C SER A 27 -13.95 0.50 -10.36
N VAL A 28 -13.82 0.27 -9.08
CA VAL A 28 -14.70 0.87 -8.06
C VAL A 28 -14.17 2.28 -7.83
N VAL A 29 -14.88 3.29 -8.32
CA VAL A 29 -14.43 4.70 -8.31
C VAL A 29 -14.17 5.18 -6.88
N THR A 30 -15.01 4.77 -5.94
CA THR A 30 -14.84 5.08 -4.52
C THR A 30 -13.48 4.59 -3.99
N PHE A 31 -12.98 3.42 -4.44
CA PHE A 31 -11.68 2.92 -4.01
C PHE A 31 -10.52 3.75 -4.56
N ASP A 32 -10.65 4.26 -5.78
CA ASP A 32 -9.62 5.14 -6.35
C ASP A 32 -9.57 6.50 -5.62
N ILE A 33 -10.72 7.04 -5.21
CA ILE A 33 -10.80 8.25 -4.38
C ILE A 33 -10.23 7.98 -2.98
N LEU A 34 -10.60 6.88 -2.34
CA LEU A 34 -10.09 6.52 -1.02
C LEU A 34 -8.57 6.29 -1.03
N ARG A 35 -8.00 5.77 -2.12
CA ARG A 35 -6.54 5.68 -2.29
C ARG A 35 -5.89 7.06 -2.25
N LEU A 36 -6.45 8.05 -2.96
CA LEU A 36 -5.88 9.39 -2.96
C LEU A 36 -5.97 10.02 -1.57
N ILE A 37 -7.13 9.91 -0.90
CA ILE A 37 -7.28 10.38 0.48
C ILE A 37 -6.26 9.69 1.39
N ALA A 38 -6.12 8.37 1.30
CA ALA A 38 -5.16 7.60 2.08
C ALA A 38 -3.71 8.05 1.84
N ALA A 39 -3.32 8.32 0.58
CA ALA A 39 -1.99 8.84 0.26
C ALA A 39 -1.76 10.23 0.88
N ILE A 40 -2.73 11.12 0.78
CA ILE A 40 -2.66 12.48 1.37
C ILE A 40 -2.56 12.40 2.91
N LEU A 41 -3.33 11.53 3.56
CA LEU A 41 -3.22 11.31 5.00
C LEU A 41 -1.81 10.87 5.41
N VAL A 42 -1.19 9.96 4.65
CA VAL A 42 0.20 9.52 4.90
C VAL A 42 1.19 10.66 4.69
N VAL A 43 1.02 11.48 3.65
CA VAL A 43 1.89 12.65 3.41
C VAL A 43 1.83 13.62 4.58
N PHE A 44 0.64 13.99 5.04
CA PHE A 44 0.49 14.89 6.19
C PHE A 44 1.01 14.27 7.50
N HIS A 45 0.83 12.97 7.70
CA HIS A 45 1.44 12.26 8.82
C HIS A 45 2.96 12.40 8.81
N HIS A 46 3.61 12.16 7.68
CA HIS A 46 5.06 12.28 7.58
C HIS A 46 5.55 13.71 7.83
N TYR A 47 4.90 14.73 7.27
CA TYR A 47 5.41 16.11 7.32
C TYR A 47 5.06 16.85 8.60
N LEU A 48 3.88 16.59 9.16
CA LEU A 48 3.38 17.36 10.31
C LEU A 48 3.52 16.62 11.65
N TYR A 49 3.83 15.31 11.61
CA TYR A 49 4.00 14.50 12.81
C TYR A 49 5.33 13.73 12.81
N SER A 50 5.61 12.85 11.82
CA SER A 50 6.85 12.07 11.81
C SER A 50 8.09 12.96 11.77
N GLY A 51 8.06 14.08 11.09
CA GLY A 51 9.14 15.07 11.09
C GLY A 51 9.51 15.61 12.47
N ILE A 52 8.57 15.52 13.44
CA ILE A 52 8.78 15.96 14.84
C ILE A 52 9.32 14.80 15.70
N VAL A 53 8.82 13.57 15.49
CA VAL A 53 9.09 12.42 16.39
C VAL A 53 10.17 11.49 15.89
N ASP A 54 10.47 11.49 14.59
CA ASP A 54 11.46 10.59 13.97
C ASP A 54 12.86 11.23 14.03
N HIS A 55 13.71 10.67 14.87
CA HIS A 55 15.08 11.18 15.09
C HIS A 55 16.17 10.22 14.56
N TYR A 56 15.82 9.26 13.70
CA TYR A 56 16.81 8.32 13.15
C TYR A 56 17.55 8.90 11.93
N LYS A 57 18.82 8.49 11.76
CA LYS A 57 19.64 8.90 10.64
C LYS A 57 19.07 8.43 9.30
N GLY A 58 19.07 9.30 8.30
CA GLY A 58 18.46 9.05 7.00
C GLY A 58 16.94 9.16 7.00
N GLY A 59 16.33 9.63 8.09
CA GLY A 59 14.89 9.84 8.20
C GLY A 59 14.46 11.28 7.87
N ILE A 60 13.14 11.49 7.85
CA ILE A 60 12.54 12.79 7.58
C ILE A 60 12.94 13.85 8.62
N GLY A 61 13.09 13.45 9.88
CA GLY A 61 13.53 14.36 10.98
C GLY A 61 14.94 14.91 10.76
N GLU A 62 15.87 14.11 10.20
CA GLU A 62 17.21 14.60 9.83
C GLU A 62 17.13 15.62 8.69
N ILE A 63 16.31 15.37 7.65
CA ILE A 63 16.13 16.28 6.52
C ILE A 63 15.53 17.62 6.98
N PHE A 64 14.53 17.58 7.85
CA PHE A 64 13.87 18.76 8.37
C PHE A 64 14.73 19.52 9.39
N ALA A 65 15.69 18.88 10.03
CA ALA A 65 16.66 19.47 10.94
C ALA A 65 16.01 20.41 12.00
N GLY A 66 14.83 20.06 12.52
CA GLY A 66 14.09 20.84 13.52
C GLY A 66 13.39 22.10 12.99
N ASN A 67 13.44 22.40 11.68
CA ASN A 67 12.83 23.61 11.13
C ASN A 67 11.31 23.50 10.90
N PHE A 68 10.75 22.32 10.96
CA PHE A 68 9.34 22.02 10.67
C PHE A 68 8.63 21.49 11.91
N MET A 69 8.37 22.38 12.86
CA MET A 69 7.73 22.06 14.13
C MET A 69 6.32 22.63 14.16
N PHE A 70 5.30 21.77 14.08
CA PHE A 70 3.89 22.15 14.08
C PHE A 70 3.12 21.42 15.20
N PRO A 71 3.42 21.69 16.50
CA PRO A 71 2.81 20.96 17.61
C PRO A 71 1.28 21.07 17.62
N ASP A 72 0.72 22.21 17.22
CA ASP A 72 -0.73 22.43 17.15
C ASP A 72 -1.42 21.59 16.07
N LEU A 73 -0.67 21.05 15.10
CA LEU A 73 -1.20 20.17 14.04
C LEU A 73 -1.07 18.69 14.37
N ILE A 74 -0.40 18.31 15.46
CA ILE A 74 -0.29 16.92 15.90
C ILE A 74 -1.67 16.25 16.02
N PRO A 75 -2.70 16.84 16.67
CA PRO A 75 -4.02 16.20 16.79
C PRO A 75 -4.67 15.82 15.45
N TYR A 76 -4.32 16.54 14.39
CA TYR A 76 -4.91 16.37 13.06
C TYR A 76 -4.08 15.50 12.11
N SER A 77 -2.82 15.23 12.42
CA SER A 77 -1.88 14.59 11.49
C SER A 77 -1.31 13.25 11.98
N TRP A 78 -1.21 13.03 13.31
CA TRP A 78 -0.57 11.85 13.88
C TRP A 78 -1.21 10.52 13.46
N TRP A 79 -2.51 10.51 13.24
CA TRP A 79 -3.28 9.33 12.86
C TRP A 79 -3.29 9.03 11.36
N GLY A 80 -2.65 9.87 10.54
CA GLY A 80 -2.63 9.71 9.08
C GLY A 80 -1.97 8.42 8.58
N TRP A 81 -1.20 7.73 9.43
CA TRP A 81 -0.67 6.39 9.16
C TRP A 81 -1.74 5.34 8.83
N ILE A 82 -3.02 5.56 9.21
CA ILE A 82 -4.13 4.68 8.84
C ILE A 82 -4.31 4.55 7.32
N GLY A 83 -3.83 5.53 6.56
CA GLY A 83 -3.85 5.46 5.09
C GLY A 83 -3.21 4.19 4.56
N VAL A 84 -2.16 3.68 5.21
CA VAL A 84 -1.53 2.39 4.89
C VAL A 84 -2.53 1.23 5.01
N TYR A 85 -3.30 1.20 6.07
CA TYR A 85 -4.28 0.13 6.32
C TYR A 85 -5.51 0.23 5.43
N ILE A 86 -5.85 1.43 4.96
CA ILE A 86 -6.83 1.63 3.86
C ILE A 86 -6.26 1.03 2.57
N PHE A 87 -4.98 1.26 2.25
CA PHE A 87 -4.33 0.62 1.10
C PHE A 87 -4.36 -0.90 1.18
N PHE A 88 -4.11 -1.51 2.34
CA PHE A 88 -4.17 -2.97 2.49
C PHE A 88 -5.56 -3.54 2.24
N VAL A 89 -6.63 -2.86 2.68
CA VAL A 89 -8.01 -3.25 2.34
C VAL A 89 -8.24 -3.20 0.83
N ILE A 90 -7.86 -2.10 0.19
CA ILE A 90 -8.02 -1.95 -1.26
C ILE A 90 -7.14 -2.95 -2.03
N SER A 91 -5.92 -3.22 -1.56
CA SER A 91 -5.03 -4.25 -2.12
C SER A 91 -5.67 -5.63 -2.04
N GLY A 92 -6.24 -6.02 -0.90
CA GLY A 92 -6.97 -7.28 -0.76
C GLY A 92 -8.06 -7.46 -1.82
N PHE A 93 -8.87 -6.41 -2.02
CA PHE A 93 -9.93 -6.40 -3.05
C PHE A 93 -9.35 -6.56 -4.48
N VAL A 94 -8.37 -5.71 -4.83
CA VAL A 94 -7.80 -5.68 -6.18
C VAL A 94 -7.01 -6.96 -6.50
N ILE A 95 -6.35 -7.55 -5.52
CA ILE A 95 -5.60 -8.79 -5.70
C ILE A 95 -6.55 -9.97 -5.90
N ALA A 96 -7.61 -10.07 -5.08
CA ALA A 96 -8.64 -11.09 -5.27
C ALA A 96 -9.30 -10.97 -6.66
N MET A 97 -9.58 -9.74 -7.11
CA MET A 97 -10.09 -9.46 -8.45
C MET A 97 -9.10 -9.87 -9.54
N SER A 98 -7.81 -9.59 -9.35
CA SER A 98 -6.78 -9.85 -10.36
C SER A 98 -6.34 -11.31 -10.44
N ALA A 99 -6.62 -12.10 -9.41
CA ALA A 99 -6.32 -13.53 -9.38
C ALA A 99 -7.32 -14.36 -10.19
N GLN A 100 -8.51 -13.83 -10.49
CA GLN A 100 -9.54 -14.58 -11.20
C GLN A 100 -9.18 -14.79 -12.66
N GLY A 101 -9.19 -16.07 -13.10
CA GLY A 101 -9.02 -16.47 -14.50
C GLY A 101 -7.64 -16.20 -15.07
N LYS A 102 -6.65 -15.86 -14.24
CA LYS A 102 -5.28 -15.64 -14.68
C LYS A 102 -4.41 -16.86 -14.44
N SER A 103 -3.44 -17.07 -15.36
CA SER A 103 -2.32 -17.95 -15.13
C SER A 103 -1.41 -17.41 -14.02
N ALA A 104 -0.61 -18.28 -13.39
CA ALA A 104 0.38 -17.87 -12.40
C ALA A 104 1.39 -16.87 -12.99
N THR A 105 1.84 -17.11 -14.20
CA THR A 105 2.77 -16.25 -14.94
C THR A 105 2.18 -14.85 -15.18
N ASP A 106 0.95 -14.77 -15.70
CA ASP A 106 0.30 -13.48 -15.95
C ASP A 106 0.02 -12.70 -14.67
N PHE A 107 -0.30 -13.41 -13.58
CA PHE A 107 -0.47 -12.78 -12.28
C PHE A 107 0.86 -12.21 -11.78
N ALA A 108 1.95 -13.02 -11.80
CA ALA A 108 3.27 -12.59 -11.34
C ALA A 108 3.80 -11.40 -12.16
N ILE A 109 3.80 -11.49 -13.49
CA ILE A 109 4.22 -10.39 -14.38
C ILE A 109 3.39 -9.14 -14.08
N GLY A 110 2.06 -9.27 -13.99
CA GLY A 110 1.18 -8.15 -13.73
C GLY A 110 1.42 -7.46 -12.37
N ARG A 111 1.90 -8.18 -11.35
CA ARG A 111 2.30 -7.59 -10.06
C ARG A 111 3.67 -6.97 -10.12
N PHE A 112 4.62 -7.64 -10.75
CA PHE A 112 5.98 -7.16 -10.94
C PHE A 112 6.01 -5.82 -11.67
N VAL A 113 5.38 -5.74 -12.84
CA VAL A 113 5.33 -4.49 -13.64
C VAL A 113 4.49 -3.39 -12.98
N ARG A 114 3.65 -3.70 -12.01
CA ARG A 114 2.92 -2.71 -11.22
C ARG A 114 3.79 -2.04 -10.17
N ILE A 115 4.72 -2.77 -9.57
CA ILE A 115 5.54 -2.29 -8.44
C ILE A 115 6.85 -1.67 -8.93
N TYR A 116 7.61 -2.39 -9.75
CA TYR A 116 9.01 -2.10 -9.99
C TYR A 116 9.33 -0.78 -10.71
N PRO A 117 8.56 -0.29 -11.69
CA PRO A 117 8.89 0.97 -12.35
C PRO A 117 8.98 2.16 -11.39
N ALA A 118 7.96 2.37 -10.58
CA ALA A 118 7.94 3.46 -9.62
C ALA A 118 8.90 3.20 -8.44
N LEU A 119 8.98 1.97 -7.93
CA LEU A 119 9.93 1.61 -6.87
C LEU A 119 11.36 1.93 -7.28
N PHE A 120 11.79 1.51 -8.46
CA PHE A 120 13.15 1.76 -8.94
C PHE A 120 13.47 3.26 -9.03
N VAL A 121 12.58 4.03 -9.66
CA VAL A 121 12.79 5.46 -9.87
C VAL A 121 12.82 6.21 -8.52
N PHE A 122 11.84 6.02 -7.67
CA PHE A 122 11.73 6.80 -6.44
C PHE A 122 12.68 6.32 -5.33
N ALA A 123 13.01 5.02 -5.24
CA ALA A 123 14.07 4.56 -4.35
C ALA A 123 15.44 5.08 -4.79
N THR A 124 15.71 5.18 -6.10
CA THR A 124 16.95 5.77 -6.60
C THR A 124 17.01 7.27 -6.34
N LEU A 125 15.89 7.97 -6.49
CA LEU A 125 15.80 9.38 -6.17
C LEU A 125 16.02 9.64 -4.67
N ALA A 126 15.43 8.82 -3.80
CA ALA A 126 15.68 8.88 -2.35
C ALA A 126 17.16 8.61 -2.01
N PHE A 127 17.80 7.64 -2.69
CA PHE A 127 19.24 7.39 -2.55
C PHE A 127 20.07 8.62 -2.90
N VAL A 128 19.80 9.28 -4.04
CA VAL A 128 20.52 10.49 -4.46
C VAL A 128 20.33 11.63 -3.46
N VAL A 129 19.10 11.82 -2.97
CA VAL A 129 18.82 12.84 -1.95
C VAL A 129 19.60 12.56 -0.67
N LEU A 130 19.52 11.36 -0.12
CA LEU A 130 20.19 11.02 1.14
C LEU A 130 21.72 11.03 0.99
N ALA A 131 22.27 10.65 -0.15
CA ALA A 131 23.69 10.79 -0.43
C ALA A 131 24.19 12.24 -0.42
N ALA A 132 23.29 13.19 -0.73
CA ALA A 132 23.61 14.61 -0.74
C ALA A 132 23.44 15.29 0.63
N VAL A 133 22.51 14.82 1.49
CA VAL A 133 22.11 15.59 2.66
C VAL A 133 22.16 14.84 4.00
N SER A 134 22.27 13.50 4.00
CA SER A 134 22.26 12.71 5.24
C SER A 134 23.66 12.44 5.80
N SER A 135 23.70 12.14 7.09
CA SER A 135 24.92 11.70 7.79
C SER A 135 25.21 10.21 7.66
N VAL A 136 24.41 9.47 6.88
CA VAL A 136 24.54 8.03 6.67
C VAL A 136 25.71 7.74 5.72
N SER A 137 26.50 6.70 6.00
CA SER A 137 27.62 6.35 5.12
C SER A 137 27.15 5.88 3.74
N GLY A 138 27.93 6.16 2.69
CA GLY A 138 27.58 5.75 1.32
C GLY A 138 27.40 4.23 1.18
N ALA A 139 28.15 3.42 1.92
CA ALA A 139 27.99 1.97 1.95
C ALA A 139 26.65 1.54 2.55
N ASP A 140 26.22 2.16 3.65
CA ASP A 140 24.94 1.87 4.28
C ASP A 140 23.76 2.32 3.39
N LEU A 141 23.89 3.47 2.72
CA LEU A 141 22.92 3.94 1.75
C LEU A 141 22.78 2.97 0.57
N LEU A 142 23.90 2.48 0.03
CA LEU A 142 23.87 1.50 -1.06
C LEU A 142 23.17 0.20 -0.61
N TRP A 143 23.48 -0.30 0.58
CA TRP A 143 22.81 -1.47 1.14
C TRP A 143 21.33 -1.25 1.38
N ALA A 144 20.94 -0.08 1.89
CA ALA A 144 19.53 0.28 2.10
C ALA A 144 18.77 0.39 0.76
N TRP A 145 19.41 0.92 -0.29
CA TRP A 145 18.86 0.99 -1.63
C TRP A 145 18.70 -0.41 -2.26
N LEU A 146 19.72 -1.28 -2.17
CA LEU A 146 19.65 -2.66 -2.68
C LEU A 146 18.53 -3.43 -1.97
N ARG A 147 18.40 -3.31 -0.64
CA ARG A 147 17.31 -3.93 0.11
C ARG A 147 15.94 -3.41 -0.32
N ALA A 148 15.83 -2.13 -0.64
CA ALA A 148 14.61 -1.55 -1.16
C ALA A 148 14.22 -2.14 -2.53
N LEU A 149 15.16 -2.24 -3.46
CA LEU A 149 14.91 -2.79 -4.79
C LEU A 149 14.62 -4.29 -4.79
N THR A 150 15.25 -5.03 -3.90
CA THR A 150 15.03 -6.48 -3.76
C THR A 150 13.88 -6.82 -2.84
N LEU A 151 13.24 -5.81 -2.22
CA LEU A 151 12.15 -5.94 -1.26
C LEU A 151 12.45 -6.95 -0.14
N VAL A 152 13.73 -6.96 0.32
CA VAL A 152 14.14 -7.79 1.44
C VAL A 152 13.28 -7.50 2.66
N PRO A 153 12.79 -8.54 3.37
CA PRO A 153 11.84 -8.37 4.46
C PRO A 153 12.30 -7.54 5.65
N ARG A 154 13.58 -7.27 5.77
CA ARG A 154 14.16 -6.56 6.93
C ARG A 154 14.96 -5.35 6.49
N GLY A 155 14.57 -4.17 7.02
CA GLY A 155 15.28 -2.91 6.83
C GLY A 155 16.67 -2.85 7.49
N PRO A 156 17.35 -1.71 7.47
CA PRO A 156 16.81 -0.44 6.93
C PRO A 156 16.70 -0.45 5.40
N TRP A 157 15.63 0.16 4.89
CA TRP A 157 15.47 0.48 3.46
C TRP A 157 15.82 1.94 3.24
N ILE A 158 16.06 2.32 1.99
CA ILE A 158 16.41 3.68 1.62
C ILE A 158 15.28 4.70 1.91
N ASP A 159 14.05 4.22 1.96
CA ASP A 159 12.86 4.98 2.36
C ASP A 159 12.02 4.10 3.29
N GLY A 160 11.59 4.67 4.40
CA GLY A 160 10.83 3.95 5.41
C GLY A 160 9.49 3.42 4.88
N ALA A 161 8.86 4.08 3.91
CA ALA A 161 7.58 3.66 3.35
C ALA A 161 7.61 2.26 2.69
N ILE A 162 8.80 1.76 2.31
CA ILE A 162 8.98 0.48 1.61
C ILE A 162 8.59 -0.74 2.46
N TRP A 163 8.55 -0.62 3.79
CA TRP A 163 8.12 -1.73 4.64
C TRP A 163 6.73 -2.28 4.26
N THR A 164 5.84 -1.43 3.78
CA THR A 164 4.47 -1.84 3.39
C THR A 164 4.46 -2.66 2.11
N LEU A 165 5.37 -2.35 1.17
CA LEU A 165 5.52 -3.11 -0.07
C LEU A 165 6.03 -4.52 0.19
N THR A 166 6.92 -4.71 1.17
CA THR A 166 7.41 -6.06 1.52
C THR A 166 6.26 -6.94 2.04
N ILE A 167 5.33 -6.35 2.81
CA ILE A 167 4.12 -7.02 3.29
C ILE A 167 3.16 -7.32 2.13
N GLU A 168 2.97 -6.36 1.24
CA GLU A 168 2.09 -6.52 0.08
C GLU A 168 2.62 -7.61 -0.87
N VAL A 169 3.92 -7.67 -1.10
CA VAL A 169 4.56 -8.72 -1.93
C VAL A 169 4.43 -10.10 -1.30
N LEU A 170 4.54 -10.23 0.02
CA LEU A 170 4.25 -11.49 0.69
C LEU A 170 2.79 -11.92 0.47
N PHE A 171 1.85 -10.99 0.59
CA PHE A 171 0.45 -11.28 0.29
C PHE A 171 0.26 -11.73 -1.17
N TYR A 172 0.95 -11.09 -2.13
CA TYR A 172 0.96 -11.54 -3.53
C TYR A 172 1.51 -12.96 -3.67
N ALA A 173 2.59 -13.28 -2.96
CA ALA A 173 3.19 -14.62 -2.98
C ALA A 173 2.22 -15.70 -2.47
N LEU A 174 1.46 -15.43 -1.41
CA LEU A 174 0.45 -16.36 -0.91
C LEU A 174 -0.66 -16.62 -1.95
N ILE A 175 -1.17 -15.58 -2.60
CA ILE A 175 -2.17 -15.72 -3.66
C ILE A 175 -1.57 -16.42 -4.89
N PHE A 176 -0.33 -16.09 -5.27
CA PHE A 176 0.39 -16.75 -6.35
C PHE A 176 0.53 -18.25 -6.11
N MET A 177 0.90 -18.69 -4.91
CA MET A 177 0.98 -20.11 -4.56
C MET A 177 -0.35 -20.83 -4.74
N LEU A 178 -1.47 -20.19 -4.37
CA LEU A 178 -2.81 -20.76 -4.61
C LEU A 178 -3.15 -20.85 -6.10
N ILE A 179 -2.67 -19.92 -6.93
CA ILE A 179 -2.85 -19.95 -8.38
C ILE A 179 -2.03 -21.10 -8.98
N VAL A 180 -0.74 -21.23 -8.62
CA VAL A 180 0.13 -22.33 -9.07
C VAL A 180 -0.47 -23.70 -8.73
N ALA A 181 -1.02 -23.81 -7.52
CA ALA A 181 -1.68 -25.05 -7.07
C ALA A 181 -3.07 -25.28 -7.70
N ASN A 182 -3.55 -24.40 -8.60
CA ASN A 182 -4.91 -24.41 -9.15
C ASN A 182 -6.02 -24.39 -8.07
N LYS A 183 -5.72 -23.75 -6.93
CA LYS A 183 -6.61 -23.67 -5.75
C LYS A 183 -7.17 -22.27 -5.50
N GLN A 184 -7.36 -21.45 -6.53
CA GLN A 184 -7.91 -20.09 -6.40
C GLN A 184 -9.27 -20.07 -5.70
N LYS A 185 -10.08 -21.14 -5.85
CA LYS A 185 -11.37 -21.31 -5.15
C LYS A 185 -11.24 -21.34 -3.62
N LEU A 186 -10.05 -21.68 -3.11
CA LEU A 186 -9.78 -21.74 -1.67
C LEU A 186 -9.32 -20.41 -1.08
N ILE A 187 -9.14 -19.34 -1.86
CA ILE A 187 -8.69 -18.04 -1.38
C ILE A 187 -9.52 -17.60 -0.16
N THR A 188 -10.85 -17.62 -0.28
CA THR A 188 -11.74 -17.24 0.83
C THR A 188 -11.65 -18.20 2.01
N THR A 189 -11.55 -19.51 1.77
CA THR A 189 -11.42 -20.50 2.84
C THR A 189 -10.10 -20.30 3.62
N CYS A 190 -8.98 -20.13 2.91
CA CYS A 190 -7.68 -19.81 3.52
C CYS A 190 -7.73 -18.49 4.29
N THR A 191 -8.41 -17.48 3.73
CA THR A 191 -8.62 -16.19 4.39
C THR A 191 -9.40 -16.34 5.70
N ASN A 192 -10.48 -17.12 5.72
CA ASN A 192 -11.25 -17.36 6.94
C ASN A 192 -10.45 -18.16 7.98
N ALA A 193 -9.70 -19.18 7.56
CA ALA A 193 -8.81 -19.93 8.46
C ALA A 193 -7.74 -19.03 9.09
N TYR A 194 -7.15 -18.15 8.27
CA TYR A 194 -6.23 -17.14 8.75
C TYR A 194 -6.88 -16.16 9.77
N LEU A 195 -8.11 -15.69 9.50
CA LEU A 195 -8.82 -14.82 10.45
C LEU A 195 -9.06 -15.50 11.79
N MET A 196 -9.34 -16.80 11.82
CA MET A 196 -9.44 -17.56 13.08
C MET A 196 -8.11 -17.55 13.85
N LEU A 197 -6.98 -17.79 13.14
CA LEU A 197 -5.66 -17.70 13.75
C LEU A 197 -5.36 -16.29 14.30
N ALA A 198 -5.66 -15.26 13.50
CA ALA A 198 -5.48 -13.87 13.90
C ALA A 198 -6.37 -13.49 15.11
N ALA A 199 -7.61 -14.00 15.16
CA ALA A 199 -8.50 -13.79 16.31
C ALA A 199 -7.92 -14.40 17.59
N VAL A 200 -7.43 -15.65 17.55
CA VAL A 200 -6.79 -16.31 18.69
C VAL A 200 -5.55 -15.52 19.14
N PHE A 201 -4.72 -15.07 18.19
CA PHE A 201 -3.56 -14.26 18.50
C PHE A 201 -3.93 -12.95 19.21
N TRP A 202 -4.91 -12.20 18.69
CA TRP A 202 -5.34 -10.94 19.31
C TRP A 202 -6.03 -11.14 20.65
N LEU A 203 -6.78 -12.24 20.83
CA LEU A 203 -7.32 -12.61 22.14
C LEU A 203 -6.18 -12.85 23.14
N ALA A 204 -5.10 -13.53 22.75
CA ALA A 204 -3.93 -13.73 23.61
C ALA A 204 -3.23 -12.41 23.96
N VAL A 205 -3.08 -11.48 22.98
CA VAL A 205 -2.54 -10.14 23.23
C VAL A 205 -3.39 -9.37 24.26
N PHE A 206 -4.71 -9.40 24.11
CA PHE A 206 -5.60 -8.70 25.05
C PHE A 206 -5.67 -9.39 26.42
N ALA A 207 -5.64 -10.72 26.48
CA ALA A 207 -5.58 -11.47 27.74
C ALA A 207 -4.30 -11.13 28.50
N GLU A 208 -3.14 -11.06 27.83
CA GLU A 208 -1.89 -10.60 28.41
C GLU A 208 -1.99 -9.15 28.94
N ARG A 209 -2.52 -8.25 28.12
CA ARG A 209 -2.50 -6.82 28.41
C ARG A 209 -3.50 -6.39 29.48
N TYR A 210 -4.70 -6.97 29.48
CA TYR A 210 -5.82 -6.50 30.31
C TYR A 210 -6.23 -7.47 31.40
N ALA A 211 -5.99 -8.77 31.23
CA ALA A 211 -6.33 -9.80 32.22
C ALA A 211 -5.10 -10.37 32.97
N GLY A 212 -3.88 -9.90 32.64
CA GLY A 212 -2.65 -10.30 33.32
C GLY A 212 -2.21 -11.73 33.06
N TYR A 213 -2.73 -12.40 32.02
CA TYR A 213 -2.31 -13.76 31.68
C TYR A 213 -0.94 -13.72 31.01
N HIS A 214 0.07 -14.32 31.64
CA HIS A 214 1.42 -14.37 31.09
C HIS A 214 1.86 -15.83 30.89
N ILE A 215 2.42 -16.11 29.72
CA ILE A 215 3.12 -17.37 29.48
C ILE A 215 4.62 -17.10 29.69
N VAL A 216 5.27 -17.90 30.55
CA VAL A 216 6.68 -17.70 30.85
C VAL A 216 7.53 -17.77 29.57
N GLY A 217 8.34 -16.74 29.35
CA GLY A 217 9.22 -16.63 28.18
C GLY A 217 8.52 -16.22 26.85
N LEU A 218 7.21 -15.92 26.87
CA LEU A 218 6.46 -15.53 25.68
C LEU A 218 5.60 -14.29 25.96
N SER A 219 5.84 -13.19 25.22
CA SER A 219 4.98 -12.00 25.26
C SER A 219 4.31 -11.76 23.92
N PHE A 220 2.98 -11.93 23.89
CA PHE A 220 2.17 -11.66 22.69
C PHE A 220 2.16 -10.18 22.32
N SER A 221 2.21 -9.29 23.31
CA SER A 221 2.28 -7.84 23.11
C SER A 221 3.61 -7.43 22.44
N GLN A 222 4.73 -8.03 22.83
CA GLN A 222 6.03 -7.82 22.16
C GLN A 222 6.03 -8.39 20.74
N ILE A 223 5.46 -9.58 20.54
CA ILE A 223 5.31 -10.16 19.21
C ILE A 223 4.47 -9.24 18.32
N ALA A 224 3.32 -8.76 18.81
CA ALA A 224 2.43 -7.88 18.04
C ALA A 224 3.10 -6.57 17.61
N SER A 225 4.02 -6.03 18.39
CA SER A 225 4.80 -4.83 18.04
C SER A 225 5.96 -5.11 17.09
N SER A 226 6.34 -6.37 16.93
CA SER A 226 7.50 -6.76 16.13
C SER A 226 7.25 -6.67 14.63
N TYR A 227 8.32 -6.41 13.85
CA TYR A 227 8.23 -6.42 12.39
C TYR A 227 7.89 -7.82 11.81
N PRO A 228 8.43 -8.94 12.30
CA PRO A 228 8.03 -10.27 11.85
C PRO A 228 6.52 -10.52 11.94
N ALA A 229 5.85 -10.07 12.99
CA ALA A 229 4.39 -10.22 13.09
C ALA A 229 3.64 -9.45 12.00
N LYS A 230 4.13 -8.26 11.62
CA LYS A 230 3.60 -7.49 10.47
C LYS A 230 3.90 -8.21 9.16
N PHE A 231 5.15 -8.65 8.97
CA PHE A 231 5.60 -9.30 7.75
C PHE A 231 4.84 -10.61 7.49
N PHE A 232 4.71 -11.48 8.49
CA PHE A 232 3.94 -12.72 8.34
C PHE A 232 2.41 -12.51 8.42
N LEU A 233 1.95 -11.30 8.18
CA LEU A 233 0.56 -10.87 8.13
C LEU A 233 -0.21 -11.00 9.46
N LEU A 234 0.40 -11.46 10.54
CA LEU A 234 -0.30 -11.76 11.80
C LEU A 234 -1.04 -10.54 12.36
N THR A 235 -0.49 -9.34 12.16
CA THR A 235 -1.11 -8.07 12.57
C THR A 235 -1.68 -7.24 11.42
N THR A 236 -1.37 -7.59 10.17
CA THR A 236 -1.76 -6.80 8.98
C THR A 236 -2.72 -7.54 8.06
N GLY A 237 -2.79 -8.84 8.13
CA GLY A 237 -3.53 -9.67 7.18
C GLY A 237 -5.05 -9.53 7.27
N SER A 238 -5.61 -9.11 8.42
CA SER A 238 -7.05 -8.86 8.56
C SER A 238 -7.56 -7.74 7.65
N PHE A 239 -6.70 -6.76 7.32
CA PHE A 239 -7.02 -5.69 6.38
C PHE A 239 -7.12 -6.23 4.94
N PHE A 240 -6.19 -7.09 4.51
CA PHE A 240 -6.27 -7.77 3.22
C PHE A 240 -7.47 -8.71 3.16
N ALA A 241 -7.74 -9.43 4.27
CA ALA A 241 -8.89 -10.33 4.39
C ALA A 241 -10.21 -9.56 4.21
N LEU A 242 -10.34 -8.38 4.83
CA LEU A 242 -11.49 -7.51 4.62
C LEU A 242 -11.66 -7.18 3.13
N GLY A 243 -10.58 -6.82 2.45
CA GLY A 243 -10.60 -6.53 1.01
C GLY A 243 -11.07 -7.72 0.17
N ILE A 244 -10.62 -8.96 0.47
CA ILE A 244 -11.07 -10.19 -0.19
C ILE A 244 -12.57 -10.40 0.01
N HIS A 245 -13.08 -10.23 1.24
CA HIS A 245 -14.50 -10.40 1.54
C HIS A 245 -15.38 -9.31 0.89
N LEU A 246 -14.87 -8.07 0.81
CA LEU A 246 -15.52 -6.99 0.06
C LEU A 246 -15.59 -7.32 -1.44
N TYR A 247 -14.56 -7.95 -2.01
CA TYR A 247 -14.59 -8.40 -3.40
C TYR A 247 -15.63 -9.51 -3.62
N GLU A 248 -15.74 -10.47 -2.71
CA GLU A 248 -16.82 -11.47 -2.78
C GLU A 248 -18.22 -10.85 -2.68
N ALA A 249 -18.37 -9.84 -1.80
CA ALA A 249 -19.63 -9.11 -1.69
C ALA A 249 -19.93 -8.30 -2.97
N TYR A 250 -18.91 -7.74 -3.61
CA TYR A 250 -19.04 -7.08 -4.91
C TYR A 250 -19.53 -8.04 -6.00
N LEU A 251 -19.01 -9.27 -6.06
CA LEU A 251 -19.40 -10.27 -7.06
C LEU A 251 -20.81 -10.84 -6.80
N LYS A 252 -21.09 -11.23 -5.55
CA LYS A 252 -22.21 -12.09 -5.19
C LYS A 252 -23.28 -11.40 -4.34
N GLY A 253 -23.06 -10.14 -3.94
CA GLY A 253 -23.90 -9.40 -2.99
C GLY A 253 -23.64 -9.78 -1.53
N TYR A 254 -24.27 -9.04 -0.63
CA TYR A 254 -24.23 -9.35 0.80
C TYR A 254 -25.12 -10.53 1.14
N ASN A 255 -24.67 -11.38 2.06
CA ASN A 255 -25.46 -12.39 2.76
C ASN A 255 -24.91 -12.56 4.18
N VAL A 256 -25.63 -13.26 5.05
CA VAL A 256 -25.27 -13.42 6.48
C VAL A 256 -23.85 -13.94 6.67
N ARG A 257 -23.45 -14.97 5.93
CA ARG A 257 -22.09 -15.55 6.03
C ARG A 257 -20.99 -14.53 5.64
N ARG A 258 -21.19 -13.76 4.56
CA ARG A 258 -20.22 -12.75 4.13
C ARG A 258 -20.19 -11.58 5.11
N LEU A 259 -21.34 -11.14 5.61
CA LEU A 259 -21.40 -10.09 6.63
C LEU A 259 -20.67 -10.52 7.90
N PHE A 260 -20.79 -11.80 8.31
CA PHE A 260 -20.02 -12.33 9.42
C PHE A 260 -18.50 -12.27 9.16
N SER A 261 -18.03 -12.73 8.00
CA SER A 261 -16.59 -12.67 7.64
C SER A 261 -16.06 -11.23 7.54
N ILE A 262 -16.87 -10.31 7.00
CA ILE A 262 -16.57 -8.87 6.97
C ILE A 262 -16.49 -8.32 8.40
N GLY A 263 -17.49 -8.60 9.24
CA GLY A 263 -17.53 -8.16 10.64
C GLY A 263 -16.33 -8.69 11.44
N ALA A 264 -15.97 -9.96 11.27
CA ALA A 264 -14.78 -10.55 11.90
C ALA A 264 -13.49 -9.86 11.45
N SER A 265 -13.35 -9.60 10.13
CA SER A 265 -12.20 -8.86 9.59
C SER A 265 -12.11 -7.46 10.18
N ILE A 266 -13.24 -6.74 10.29
CA ILE A 266 -13.30 -5.40 10.90
C ILE A 266 -12.92 -5.47 12.36
N ALA A 267 -13.48 -6.40 13.14
CA ALA A 267 -13.20 -6.52 14.57
C ALA A 267 -11.71 -6.76 14.86
N ILE A 268 -11.09 -7.69 14.13
CA ILE A 268 -9.65 -7.98 14.26
C ILE A 268 -8.81 -6.78 13.82
N SER A 269 -9.19 -6.09 12.74
CA SER A 269 -8.49 -4.89 12.28
C SER A 269 -8.59 -3.73 13.28
N VAL A 270 -9.75 -3.53 13.90
CA VAL A 270 -9.94 -2.54 14.98
C VAL A 270 -9.06 -2.88 16.18
N ALA A 271 -8.99 -4.15 16.59
CA ALA A 271 -8.09 -4.59 17.63
C ALA A 271 -6.62 -4.25 17.33
N ALA A 272 -6.17 -4.52 16.10
CA ALA A 272 -4.82 -4.20 15.65
C ALA A 272 -4.55 -2.68 15.66
N LEU A 273 -5.47 -1.86 15.08
CA LEU A 273 -5.33 -0.41 15.04
C LEU A 273 -5.29 0.20 16.43
N HIS A 274 -6.16 -0.24 17.33
CA HIS A 274 -6.17 0.24 18.70
C HIS A 274 -4.86 -0.11 19.43
N ALA A 275 -4.35 -1.35 19.28
CA ALA A 275 -3.09 -1.77 19.87
C ALA A 275 -1.90 -0.96 19.34
N PHE A 276 -1.88 -0.59 18.04
CA PHE A 276 -0.85 0.27 17.48
C PHE A 276 -0.98 1.71 17.99
N ALA A 277 -2.20 2.23 18.05
CA ALA A 277 -2.45 3.60 18.49
C ALA A 277 -2.01 3.84 19.94
N ILE A 278 -2.36 2.94 20.87
CA ILE A 278 -2.00 3.11 22.30
C ILE A 278 -0.49 3.03 22.56
N SER A 279 0.28 2.45 21.64
CA SER A 279 1.75 2.36 21.72
C SER A 279 2.44 3.54 21.01
N SER A 280 1.68 4.41 20.35
CA SER A 280 2.22 5.56 19.62
C SER A 280 2.70 6.65 20.57
N PRO A 281 3.82 7.34 20.24
CA PRO A 281 4.23 8.56 20.95
C PRO A 281 3.13 9.62 20.99
N ALA A 282 2.27 9.71 19.99
CA ALA A 282 1.12 10.62 19.98
C ALA A 282 0.20 10.42 21.19
N VAL A 283 -0.05 9.18 21.57
CA VAL A 283 -0.88 8.83 22.73
C VAL A 283 -0.08 8.95 24.03
N THR A 284 1.14 8.39 24.07
CA THR A 284 1.94 8.28 25.29
C THR A 284 2.62 9.57 25.72
N GLN A 285 2.99 10.43 24.78
CA GLN A 285 3.72 11.68 25.04
C GLN A 285 2.87 12.94 24.82
N PHE A 286 1.94 12.90 23.83
CA PHE A 286 1.13 14.05 23.46
C PHE A 286 -0.34 13.93 23.89
N GLY A 287 -0.71 12.89 24.66
CA GLY A 287 -2.04 12.73 25.23
C GLY A 287 -3.18 12.57 24.23
N GLN A 288 -2.88 12.13 23.00
CA GLN A 288 -3.89 11.96 21.96
C GLN A 288 -4.78 10.72 22.22
N SER A 289 -6.02 10.76 21.75
CA SER A 289 -6.96 9.65 21.93
C SER A 289 -6.68 8.48 20.98
N PRO A 290 -6.45 7.25 21.47
CA PRO A 290 -6.17 6.09 20.62
C PRO A 290 -7.35 5.68 19.72
N PHE A 291 -8.55 6.22 19.95
CA PHE A 291 -9.74 5.92 19.18
C PHE A 291 -9.83 6.72 17.86
N VAL A 292 -9.13 7.85 17.74
CA VAL A 292 -9.16 8.69 16.53
C VAL A 292 -8.78 7.90 15.26
N PRO A 293 -7.64 7.20 15.20
CA PRO A 293 -7.30 6.40 14.02
C PRO A 293 -8.30 5.27 13.76
N VAL A 294 -8.86 4.66 14.80
CA VAL A 294 -9.86 3.61 14.66
C VAL A 294 -11.14 4.14 14.01
N ILE A 295 -11.65 5.27 14.52
CA ILE A 295 -12.87 5.91 13.98
C ILE A 295 -12.65 6.36 12.53
N ALA A 296 -11.53 7.01 12.24
CA ALA A 296 -11.21 7.47 10.89
C ALA A 296 -11.10 6.30 9.90
N TRP A 297 -10.50 5.18 10.30
CA TRP A 297 -10.44 3.98 9.47
C TRP A 297 -11.82 3.34 9.28
N LEU A 298 -12.66 3.28 10.32
CA LEU A 298 -14.03 2.77 10.23
C LEU A 298 -14.89 3.60 9.28
N VAL A 299 -14.71 4.93 9.24
CA VAL A 299 -15.38 5.80 8.25
C VAL A 299 -14.99 5.41 6.82
N ALA A 300 -13.70 5.15 6.57
CA ALA A 300 -13.25 4.69 5.25
C ALA A 300 -13.82 3.32 4.88
N VAL A 301 -13.88 2.38 5.84
CA VAL A 301 -14.50 1.06 5.63
C VAL A 301 -16.00 1.17 5.39
N ALA A 302 -16.71 2.04 6.12
CA ALA A 302 -18.13 2.31 5.89
C ALA A 302 -18.38 2.84 4.47
N ALA A 303 -17.52 3.76 3.98
CA ALA A 303 -17.58 4.21 2.60
C ALA A 303 -17.42 3.06 1.59
N CYS A 304 -16.50 2.11 1.83
CA CYS A 304 -16.36 0.91 1.00
C CYS A 304 -17.61 0.04 1.03
N LEU A 305 -18.18 -0.20 2.22
CA LEU A 305 -19.39 -1.03 2.39
C LEU A 305 -20.60 -0.46 1.67
N VAL A 306 -20.76 0.87 1.69
CA VAL A 306 -21.84 1.58 1.00
C VAL A 306 -21.61 1.63 -0.51
N ALA A 307 -20.37 1.86 -0.94
CA ALA A 307 -20.02 1.95 -2.36
C ALA A 307 -20.26 0.65 -3.14
N ILE A 308 -19.97 -0.49 -2.52
CA ILE A 308 -20.08 -1.81 -3.19
C ILE A 308 -21.48 -2.09 -3.77
N PRO A 309 -22.58 -2.01 -3.02
CA PRO A 309 -23.91 -2.27 -3.57
C PRO A 309 -24.33 -1.20 -4.58
N ILE A 310 -23.89 0.04 -4.41
CA ILE A 310 -24.21 1.15 -5.33
C ILE A 310 -23.52 0.93 -6.67
N GLU A 311 -22.20 0.77 -6.68
CA GLU A 311 -21.41 0.64 -7.91
C GLU A 311 -21.59 -0.73 -8.59
N ARG A 312 -22.07 -1.74 -7.85
CA ARG A 312 -22.50 -3.01 -8.43
C ARG A 312 -23.79 -2.86 -9.25
N ARG A 313 -24.76 -2.07 -8.77
CA ARG A 313 -26.07 -1.86 -9.43
C ARG A 313 -25.99 -0.78 -10.50
N HIS A 314 -25.27 0.30 -10.22
CA HIS A 314 -25.17 1.48 -11.07
C HIS A 314 -23.71 1.67 -11.50
N THR A 315 -23.43 1.41 -12.76
CA THR A 315 -22.09 1.70 -13.30
C THR A 315 -21.91 3.21 -13.42
N PRO A 316 -20.94 3.83 -12.71
CA PRO A 316 -20.69 5.26 -12.83
C PRO A 316 -20.41 5.68 -14.26
N ALA A 317 -20.78 6.91 -14.63
CA ALA A 317 -20.54 7.44 -15.97
C ALA A 317 -19.04 7.35 -16.35
N LYS A 318 -18.76 7.18 -17.65
CA LYS A 318 -17.39 6.98 -18.17
C LYS A 318 -16.42 8.06 -17.69
N VAL A 319 -16.87 9.32 -17.61
CA VAL A 319 -16.06 10.46 -17.15
C VAL A 319 -15.59 10.25 -15.70
N TYR A 320 -16.49 9.89 -14.78
CA TYR A 320 -16.15 9.65 -13.38
C TYR A 320 -15.21 8.46 -13.20
N ARG A 321 -15.39 7.39 -14.00
CA ARG A 321 -14.49 6.22 -13.98
C ARG A 321 -13.09 6.57 -14.48
N GLN A 322 -12.99 7.35 -15.55
CA GLN A 322 -11.70 7.80 -16.08
C GLN A 322 -10.98 8.74 -15.11
N PHE A 323 -11.72 9.66 -14.51
CA PHE A 323 -11.18 10.57 -13.49
C PHE A 323 -10.69 9.80 -12.25
N GLY A 324 -11.54 8.92 -11.66
CA GLY A 324 -11.14 8.09 -10.53
C GLY A 324 -9.89 7.25 -10.84
N ARG A 325 -9.85 6.60 -12.01
CA ARG A 325 -8.68 5.83 -12.44
C ARG A 325 -7.40 6.68 -12.50
N ARG A 326 -7.45 7.90 -13.03
CA ARG A 326 -6.30 8.81 -13.05
C ARG A 326 -5.85 9.16 -11.64
N LEU A 327 -6.79 9.48 -10.75
CA LEU A 327 -6.48 9.72 -9.34
C LEU A 327 -5.82 8.49 -8.69
N GLY A 328 -6.36 7.30 -8.93
CA GLY A 328 -5.80 6.05 -8.40
C GLY A 328 -4.39 5.72 -8.91
N LEU A 329 -4.05 6.13 -10.14
CA LEU A 329 -2.71 5.92 -10.71
C LEU A 329 -1.64 6.78 -10.03
N ILE A 330 -1.96 8.01 -9.66
CA ILE A 330 -1.04 8.96 -9.01
C ILE A 330 -0.64 8.48 -7.60
N THR A 331 -1.49 7.72 -6.94
CA THR A 331 -1.33 7.41 -5.50
C THR A 331 -0.09 6.59 -5.18
N TYR A 332 0.32 5.66 -6.05
CA TYR A 332 1.48 4.84 -5.80
C TYR A 332 2.80 5.61 -5.98
N PRO A 333 3.02 6.37 -7.06
CA PRO A 333 4.13 7.32 -7.14
C PRO A 333 4.17 8.29 -5.96
N LEU A 334 3.03 8.88 -5.59
CA LEU A 334 2.91 9.81 -4.45
C LEU A 334 3.33 9.16 -3.14
N TYR A 335 2.92 7.91 -2.92
CA TYR A 335 3.30 7.15 -1.74
C TYR A 335 4.81 6.89 -1.65
N LEU A 336 5.49 6.68 -2.78
CA LEU A 336 6.93 6.39 -2.80
C LEU A 336 7.82 7.63 -2.75
N ILE A 337 7.35 8.76 -3.28
CA ILE A 337 8.16 9.99 -3.31
C ILE A 337 8.05 10.81 -2.02
N ASN A 338 7.00 10.61 -1.22
CA ASN A 338 6.61 11.58 -0.19
C ASN A 338 7.60 11.71 0.96
N GLN A 339 8.15 10.60 1.48
CA GLN A 339 8.87 10.64 2.74
C GLN A 339 10.24 11.34 2.61
N ILE A 340 11.15 10.82 1.81
CA ILE A 340 12.52 11.35 1.69
C ILE A 340 12.59 12.50 0.67
N THR A 341 12.25 12.21 -0.58
CA THR A 341 12.37 13.20 -1.65
C THR A 341 11.43 14.38 -1.43
N GLY A 342 10.20 14.11 -0.99
CA GLY A 342 9.24 15.16 -0.73
C GLY A 342 9.62 16.06 0.46
N ALA A 343 10.20 15.48 1.52
CA ALA A 343 10.74 16.24 2.64
C ALA A 343 11.90 17.13 2.18
N PHE A 344 12.78 16.61 1.33
CA PHE A 344 13.89 17.38 0.76
C PHE A 344 13.39 18.57 -0.09
N LEU A 345 12.35 18.36 -0.90
CA LEU A 345 11.74 19.46 -1.67
C LEU A 345 11.15 20.53 -0.77
N ALA A 346 10.41 20.14 0.27
CA ALA A 346 9.89 21.08 1.25
C ALA A 346 11.02 21.84 1.96
N TYR A 347 12.07 21.15 2.39
CA TYR A 347 13.25 21.77 3.00
C TYR A 347 13.96 22.74 2.05
N THR A 348 14.08 22.42 0.79
CA THR A 348 14.65 23.29 -0.24
C THR A 348 13.84 24.58 -0.39
N LEU A 349 12.50 24.48 -0.44
CA LEU A 349 11.61 25.64 -0.48
C LEU A 349 11.79 26.54 0.77
N PHE A 350 11.96 25.94 1.93
CA PHE A 350 12.24 26.66 3.16
C PHE A 350 13.60 27.41 3.06
N LYS A 351 14.64 26.75 2.56
CA LYS A 351 15.97 27.34 2.40
C LYS A 351 16.02 28.54 1.45
N ILE A 352 15.14 28.58 0.46
CA ILE A 352 15.01 29.73 -0.43
C ILE A 352 14.09 30.83 0.10
N GLY A 353 13.63 30.72 1.36
CA GLY A 353 12.95 31.78 2.09
C GLY A 353 11.45 31.64 2.29
N LEU A 354 10.83 30.50 1.93
CA LEU A 354 9.42 30.27 2.26
C LEU A 354 9.26 29.99 3.77
N PRO A 355 8.19 30.53 4.41
CA PRO A 355 7.85 30.12 5.77
C PRO A 355 7.63 28.60 5.86
N PRO A 356 7.92 27.94 7.01
CA PRO A 356 7.87 26.48 7.14
C PRO A 356 6.57 25.85 6.66
N PHE A 357 5.41 26.41 7.02
CA PHE A 357 4.12 25.87 6.59
C PHE A 357 3.90 26.01 5.07
N ALA A 358 4.25 27.17 4.49
CA ALA A 358 4.18 27.37 3.04
C ALA A 358 5.13 26.43 2.28
N ALA A 359 6.33 26.17 2.84
CA ALA A 359 7.29 25.23 2.28
C ALA A 359 6.75 23.77 2.28
N VAL A 360 6.06 23.35 3.36
CA VAL A 360 5.37 22.05 3.40
C VAL A 360 4.29 21.97 2.33
N ILE A 361 3.40 22.96 2.24
CA ILE A 361 2.33 22.97 1.23
C ILE A 361 2.90 22.99 -0.19
N GLY A 362 3.93 23.79 -0.43
CA GLY A 362 4.66 23.83 -1.71
C GLY A 362 5.32 22.48 -2.03
N GLY A 363 5.96 21.84 -1.06
CA GLY A 363 6.53 20.50 -1.19
C GLY A 363 5.47 19.45 -1.55
N VAL A 364 4.31 19.47 -0.87
CA VAL A 364 3.17 18.61 -1.20
C VAL A 364 2.68 18.85 -2.63
N GLY A 365 2.54 20.12 -3.03
CA GLY A 365 2.18 20.49 -4.41
C GLY A 365 3.18 19.93 -5.44
N LEU A 366 4.47 20.06 -5.19
CA LEU A 366 5.53 19.54 -6.08
C LEU A 366 5.46 18.02 -6.21
N ILE A 367 5.34 17.26 -5.10
CA ILE A 367 5.27 15.81 -5.19
C ILE A 367 3.98 15.32 -5.86
N LEU A 368 2.88 16.04 -5.73
CA LEU A 368 1.64 15.75 -6.48
C LEU A 368 1.84 15.93 -7.99
N VAL A 369 2.48 17.03 -8.40
CA VAL A 369 2.79 17.29 -9.82
C VAL A 369 3.77 16.25 -10.37
N ILE A 370 4.85 15.94 -9.63
CA ILE A 370 5.84 14.93 -10.05
C ILE A 370 5.17 13.55 -10.17
N SER A 371 4.33 13.18 -9.21
CA SER A 371 3.61 11.91 -9.22
C SER A 371 2.63 11.81 -10.38
N TRP A 372 1.95 12.90 -10.70
CA TRP A 372 1.06 12.97 -11.86
C TRP A 372 1.83 12.85 -13.17
N LEU A 373 2.91 13.62 -13.36
CA LEU A 373 3.76 13.54 -14.54
C LEU A 373 4.34 12.14 -14.73
N PHE A 374 4.82 11.53 -13.65
CA PHE A 374 5.33 10.16 -13.67
C PHE A 374 4.25 9.16 -14.08
N ALA A 375 3.07 9.21 -13.45
CA ALA A 375 1.97 8.27 -13.71
C ALA A 375 1.40 8.42 -15.14
N GLU A 376 1.37 9.64 -15.70
CA GLU A 376 0.80 9.91 -17.03
C GLU A 376 1.80 9.62 -18.15
N PHE A 377 3.08 9.96 -17.98
CA PHE A 377 4.05 9.96 -19.08
C PHE A 377 5.16 8.92 -18.95
N VAL A 378 5.62 8.61 -17.74
CA VAL A 378 6.81 7.77 -17.53
C VAL A 378 6.42 6.32 -17.22
N GLU A 379 5.53 6.12 -16.25
CA GLU A 379 5.15 4.78 -15.78
C GLU A 379 4.58 3.89 -16.90
N PRO A 380 3.72 4.35 -17.82
CA PRO A 380 3.19 3.52 -18.88
C PRO A 380 4.26 2.97 -19.81
N VAL A 381 5.25 3.80 -20.17
CA VAL A 381 6.37 3.38 -21.05
C VAL A 381 7.24 2.34 -20.34
N LEU A 382 7.60 2.60 -19.08
CA LEU A 382 8.41 1.67 -18.29
C LEU A 382 7.70 0.33 -18.10
N ARG A 383 6.39 0.36 -17.81
CA ARG A 383 5.58 -0.86 -17.66
C ARG A 383 5.53 -1.69 -18.92
N LEU A 384 5.27 -1.04 -20.08
CA LEU A 384 5.20 -1.74 -21.37
C LEU A 384 6.51 -2.44 -21.69
N ASN A 385 7.64 -1.72 -21.54
CA ASN A 385 8.96 -2.28 -21.82
C ASN A 385 9.32 -3.41 -20.87
N LEU A 386 9.03 -3.25 -19.59
CA LEU A 386 9.28 -4.26 -18.56
C LEU A 386 8.39 -5.50 -18.79
N GLU A 387 7.12 -5.32 -19.16
CA GLU A 387 6.22 -6.43 -19.49
C GLU A 387 6.72 -7.21 -20.70
N LYS A 388 7.12 -6.54 -21.78
CA LYS A 388 7.72 -7.16 -22.95
C LYS A 388 8.97 -7.98 -22.57
N ALA A 389 9.87 -7.40 -21.77
CA ALA A 389 11.08 -8.09 -21.32
C ALA A 389 10.75 -9.34 -20.48
N CYS A 390 9.81 -9.25 -19.53
CA CYS A 390 9.38 -10.38 -18.72
C CYS A 390 8.76 -11.50 -19.58
N ARG A 391 7.90 -11.16 -20.54
CA ARG A 391 7.28 -12.15 -21.44
C ARG A 391 8.29 -12.84 -22.33
N LEU A 392 9.27 -12.12 -22.87
CA LEU A 392 10.37 -12.70 -23.65
C LEU A 392 11.23 -13.65 -22.80
N ALA A 393 11.52 -13.29 -21.55
CA ALA A 393 12.31 -14.13 -20.65
C ALA A 393 11.59 -15.43 -20.24
N VAL A 394 10.25 -15.42 -20.18
CA VAL A 394 9.44 -16.57 -19.74
C VAL A 394 9.02 -17.46 -20.90
N SER A 395 8.95 -16.97 -22.15
CA SER A 395 8.49 -17.73 -23.31
C SER A 395 9.25 -19.05 -23.57
N PRO A 396 10.59 -19.14 -23.41
CA PRO A 396 11.30 -20.42 -23.58
C PRO A 396 10.92 -21.45 -22.52
N LEU A 397 10.75 -21.02 -21.27
CA LEU A 397 10.38 -21.88 -20.14
C LEU A 397 8.96 -22.47 -20.29
N THR A 398 8.02 -21.66 -20.79
CA THR A 398 6.64 -22.13 -21.03
C THR A 398 6.58 -23.13 -22.19
N ALA A 399 7.39 -22.94 -23.24
CA ALA A 399 7.50 -23.87 -24.36
C ALA A 399 8.11 -25.22 -23.92
N GLU A 400 9.13 -25.22 -23.08
CA GLU A 400 9.77 -26.42 -22.56
C GLU A 400 8.84 -27.23 -21.62
N ILE A 401 8.06 -26.53 -20.77
CA ILE A 401 7.07 -27.18 -19.88
C ILE A 401 5.94 -27.84 -20.72
N ALA A 402 5.46 -27.15 -21.76
CA ALA A 402 4.45 -27.70 -22.67
C ALA A 402 4.96 -28.94 -23.37
N ALA A 403 6.19 -28.93 -23.86
CA ALA A 403 6.80 -30.09 -24.53
C ALA A 403 7.02 -31.33 -23.61
N ARG A 404 7.25 -31.07 -22.29
CA ARG A 404 7.40 -32.15 -21.29
C ARG A 404 6.06 -32.68 -20.76
N GLY A 405 4.96 -31.97 -20.93
CA GLY A 405 3.62 -32.37 -20.49
C GLY A 405 2.88 -33.22 -21.52
N GLU A 406 3.43 -33.41 -22.74
CA GLU A 406 2.91 -34.24 -23.79
C GLU A 406 3.58 -35.66 -23.86
N THR A 407 4.50 -35.93 -22.90
CA THR A 407 5.13 -37.26 -22.73
C THR A 407 4.64 -37.88 -21.41
#